data_c0dd8a21efd24b43b7ac4dec9af998eb
#
_entry.id   c0dd8a21efd24b43b7ac4dec9af998eb
#
_cell.length_a   1.000
_cell.length_b   1.000
_cell.length_c   1.000
_cell.angle_alpha   90.00
_cell.angle_beta   90.00
_cell.angle_gamma   90.00
#
_symmetry.space_group_name_H-M   'P 1'
#
loop_
_entity.id
_entity.type
_entity.pdbx_description
1 polymer ?
#
loop_
_entity_poly.entity_id
_entity_poly.type
_entity_poly.pdbx_seq_one_letter_code
_entity_poly.pdbx_strand_id
1 'polypeptide(L)'
;MLKVVMNGAIDSMSTVSNMDEATAILFPALNNPDVSGHIANAETGEALVIVENGNVTYIAPNTMIEMLNDIFEKEPMVALGLAVELMSLV
;
A
#
# COMPACT_ATOMS: atom_id res chain seq x y z
N MET A 1 -0.21 6.45 13.85
CA MET A 1 -1.16 5.37 13.56
C MET A 1 -1.58 5.43 12.10
N LEU A 2 -1.81 4.30 11.50
CA LEU A 2 -2.27 4.17 10.12
C LEU A 2 -3.68 3.57 10.09
N LYS A 3 -4.47 4.06 9.15
CA LYS A 3 -5.83 3.57 8.94
C LYS A 3 -5.88 2.83 7.62
N VAL A 4 -6.39 1.61 7.63
CA VAL A 4 -6.57 0.79 6.43
C VAL A 4 -8.05 0.60 6.17
N VAL A 5 -8.52 0.98 4.99
CA VAL A 5 -9.91 0.85 4.59
C VAL A 5 -9.98 0.02 3.32
N MET A 6 -10.89 -0.95 3.30
CA MET A 6 -11.20 -1.72 2.09
C MET A 6 -12.69 -1.64 1.80
N ASN A 7 -13.04 -1.58 0.52
CA ASN A 7 -14.42 -1.47 0.04
C ASN A 7 -14.65 -2.43 -1.14
N GLY A 8 -15.88 -2.82 -1.32
CA GLY A 8 -16.30 -3.71 -2.41
C GLY A 8 -16.61 -5.10 -1.89
N ALA A 9 -16.05 -6.14 -2.52
CA ALA A 9 -16.25 -7.52 -2.10
C ALA A 9 -15.71 -7.79 -0.69
N ILE A 10 -14.68 -7.03 -0.28
CA ILE A 10 -14.18 -7.01 1.09
C ILE A 10 -14.46 -5.61 1.65
N ASP A 11 -15.11 -5.54 2.81
CA ASP A 11 -15.48 -4.28 3.44
C ASP A 11 -14.93 -4.29 4.86
N SER A 12 -13.88 -3.49 5.11
CA SER A 12 -13.23 -3.45 6.43
C SER A 12 -12.55 -2.11 6.69
N MET A 13 -12.37 -1.82 7.98
CA MET A 13 -11.63 -0.65 8.44
C MET A 13 -10.83 -1.06 9.67
N SER A 14 -9.52 -0.79 9.65
CA SER A 14 -8.61 -1.13 10.74
C SER A 14 -7.65 0.01 11.01
N THR A 15 -7.19 0.10 12.26
CA THR A 15 -6.14 1.04 12.66
C THR A 15 -4.95 0.23 13.15
N VAL A 16 -3.76 0.54 12.64
CA VAL A 16 -2.54 -0.22 12.92
C VAL A 16 -1.39 0.71 13.27
N SER A 17 -0.31 0.15 13.82
CA SER A 17 0.82 0.93 14.32
C SER A 17 1.87 1.24 13.27
N ASN A 18 2.02 0.39 12.25
CA ASN A 18 3.10 0.52 11.28
C ASN A 18 2.67 0.06 9.88
N MET A 19 3.54 0.33 8.91
CA MET A 19 3.26 0.05 7.50
C MET A 19 3.24 -1.45 7.18
N ASP A 20 4.02 -2.26 7.89
CA ASP A 20 4.02 -3.72 7.69
C ASP A 20 2.65 -4.32 8.03
N GLU A 21 2.06 -3.91 9.13
CA GLU A 21 0.72 -4.33 9.53
C GLU A 21 -0.34 -3.83 8.54
N ALA A 22 -0.22 -2.58 8.11
CA ALA A 22 -1.15 -1.98 7.15
C ALA A 22 -1.11 -2.71 5.81
N THR A 23 0.07 -3.01 5.31
CA THR A 23 0.26 -3.73 4.05
C THR A 23 -0.30 -5.15 4.13
N ALA A 24 -0.10 -5.83 5.25
CA ALA A 24 -0.65 -7.18 5.45
C ALA A 24 -2.18 -7.18 5.37
N ILE A 25 -2.83 -6.16 5.93
CA ILE A 25 -4.30 -6.04 5.89
C ILE A 25 -4.77 -5.70 4.48
N LEU A 26 -4.06 -4.83 3.77
CA LEU A 26 -4.43 -4.40 2.41
C LEU A 26 -4.15 -5.47 1.35
N PHE A 27 -3.26 -6.40 1.63
CA PHE A 27 -2.83 -7.44 0.68
C PHE A 27 -3.98 -8.14 -0.05
N PRO A 28 -5.09 -8.53 0.60
CA PRO A 28 -6.22 -9.17 -0.09
C PRO A 28 -6.89 -8.31 -1.16
N ALA A 29 -6.71 -6.98 -1.11
CA ALA A 29 -7.24 -6.08 -2.13
C ALA A 29 -6.42 -6.09 -3.42
N LEU A 30 -5.15 -6.51 -3.36
CA LEU A 30 -4.29 -6.54 -4.52
C LEU A 30 -4.71 -7.66 -5.48
N ASN A 31 -4.74 -7.34 -6.78
CA ASN A 31 -5.16 -8.27 -7.84
C ASN A 31 -6.62 -8.74 -7.71
N ASN A 32 -7.42 -8.08 -6.92
CA ASN A 32 -8.85 -8.38 -6.80
C ASN A 32 -9.63 -7.20 -7.40
N PRO A 33 -10.19 -7.34 -8.62
CA PRO A 33 -10.86 -6.23 -9.31
C PRO A 33 -12.13 -5.74 -8.61
N ASP A 34 -12.68 -6.53 -7.69
CA ASP A 34 -13.90 -6.18 -6.96
C ASP A 34 -13.61 -5.48 -5.62
N VAL A 35 -12.34 -5.23 -5.32
CA VAL A 35 -11.93 -4.61 -4.06
C VAL A 35 -11.10 -3.36 -4.35
N SER A 36 -11.43 -2.29 -3.63
CA SER A 36 -10.63 -1.06 -3.59
C SER A 36 -10.30 -0.77 -2.14
N GLY A 37 -9.23 -0.04 -1.88
CA GLY A 37 -8.85 0.30 -0.53
C GLY A 37 -7.75 1.34 -0.47
N HIS A 38 -7.40 1.73 0.74
CA HIS A 38 -6.30 2.67 0.93
C HIS A 38 -5.71 2.55 2.33
N ILE A 39 -4.47 3.03 2.45
CA ILE A 39 -3.79 3.26 3.72
C ILE A 39 -3.62 4.76 3.86
N ALA A 40 -4.02 5.30 5.00
CA ALA A 40 -3.91 6.73 5.29
C ALA A 40 -3.34 6.95 6.68
N ASN A 41 -2.74 8.13 6.88
CA ASN A 41 -2.36 8.58 8.21
C ASN A 41 -3.63 8.87 9.01
N ALA A 42 -3.84 8.16 10.12
CA ALA A 42 -5.05 8.30 10.92
C ALA A 42 -5.18 9.68 11.59
N GLU A 43 -4.08 10.40 11.78
CA GLU A 43 -4.06 11.71 12.44
C GLU A 43 -4.31 12.85 11.45
N THR A 44 -3.74 12.77 10.25
CA THR A 44 -3.81 13.84 9.24
C THR A 44 -4.81 13.57 8.13
N GLY A 45 -5.20 12.32 7.94
CA GLY A 45 -6.05 11.91 6.82
C GLY A 45 -5.32 11.78 5.49
N GLU A 46 -3.99 12.01 5.47
CA GLU A 46 -3.21 11.91 4.23
C GLU A 46 -3.16 10.48 3.71
N ALA A 47 -3.53 10.31 2.44
CA ALA A 47 -3.45 9.00 1.80
C ALA A 47 -1.99 8.63 1.50
N LEU A 48 -1.60 7.43 1.87
CA LEU A 48 -0.24 6.91 1.66
C LEU A 48 -0.20 5.90 0.52
N VAL A 49 -1.23 5.05 0.41
CA VAL A 49 -1.37 4.06 -0.66
C VAL A 49 -2.84 4.01 -1.05
N ILE A 50 -3.12 3.99 -2.35
CA ILE A 50 -4.49 3.84 -2.86
C ILE A 50 -4.51 2.67 -3.84
N VAL A 51 -5.48 1.77 -3.64
CA VAL A 51 -5.74 0.63 -4.52
C VAL A 51 -7.14 0.79 -5.09
N GLU A 52 -7.27 0.75 -6.41
CA GLU A 52 -8.55 0.82 -7.09
C GLU A 52 -8.71 -0.39 -8.01
N ASN A 53 -9.80 -1.13 -7.83
CA ASN A 53 -10.10 -2.33 -8.63
C ASN A 53 -8.94 -3.31 -8.66
N GLY A 54 -8.30 -3.51 -7.51
CA GLY A 54 -7.19 -4.45 -7.35
C GLY A 54 -5.81 -3.92 -7.79
N ASN A 55 -5.73 -2.70 -8.29
CA ASN A 55 -4.49 -2.12 -8.79
C ASN A 55 -4.05 -0.94 -7.91
N VAL A 56 -2.75 -0.86 -7.63
CA VAL A 56 -2.18 0.30 -6.92
C VAL A 56 -2.20 1.49 -7.87
N THR A 57 -2.90 2.55 -7.49
CA THR A 57 -3.03 3.76 -8.31
C THR A 57 -2.27 4.95 -7.74
N TYR A 58 -1.86 4.88 -6.47
CA TYR A 58 -1.12 5.95 -5.83
C TYR A 58 -0.29 5.42 -4.67
N ILE A 59 0.95 5.87 -4.58
CA ILE A 59 1.82 5.68 -3.42
C ILE A 59 2.48 7.03 -3.12
N ALA A 60 2.34 7.52 -1.88
CA ALA A 60 2.98 8.76 -1.47
C ALA A 60 4.51 8.66 -1.62
N PRO A 61 5.20 9.72 -2.08
CA PRO A 61 6.64 9.64 -2.37
C PRO A 61 7.50 9.15 -1.20
N ASN A 62 7.26 9.67 0.01
CA ASN A 62 8.01 9.23 1.19
C ASN A 62 7.72 7.78 1.55
N THR A 63 6.47 7.34 1.40
CA THR A 63 6.07 5.96 1.64
C THR A 63 6.75 5.02 0.66
N MET A 64 6.81 5.41 -0.62
CA MET A 64 7.50 4.63 -1.65
C MET A 64 8.97 4.43 -1.31
N ILE A 65 9.67 5.49 -0.87
CA ILE A 65 11.06 5.41 -0.48
C ILE A 65 11.27 4.47 0.71
N GLU A 66 10.43 4.58 1.73
CA GLU A 66 10.50 3.71 2.92
C GLU A 66 10.28 2.24 2.56
N MET A 67 9.28 1.96 1.73
CA MET A 67 8.98 0.61 1.29
C MET A 67 10.14 0.02 0.48
N LEU A 68 10.71 0.79 -0.44
CA LEU A 68 11.83 0.35 -1.24
C LEU A 68 13.08 0.09 -0.39
N ASN A 69 13.37 0.96 0.57
CA ASN A 69 14.52 0.79 1.46
C ASN A 69 14.38 -0.49 2.29
N ASP A 70 13.19 -0.76 2.82
CA ASP A 70 12.93 -1.98 3.60
C ASP A 70 13.14 -3.24 2.75
N ILE A 71 12.64 -3.24 1.51
CA ILE A 71 12.80 -4.35 0.60
C ILE A 71 14.26 -4.51 0.18
N PHE A 72 14.99 -3.40 -0.03
CA PHE A 72 16.41 -3.45 -0.36
C PHE A 72 17.25 -4.12 0.72
N GLU A 73 16.91 -3.91 1.99
CA GLU A 73 17.61 -4.57 3.10
C GLU A 73 17.34 -6.08 3.12
N LYS A 74 16.11 -6.48 2.80
CA LYS A 74 15.68 -7.89 2.89
C LYS A 74 15.93 -8.66 1.61
N GLU A 75 15.57 -8.11 0.46
CA GLU A 75 15.64 -8.79 -0.83
C GLU A 75 15.96 -7.78 -1.95
N PRO A 76 17.26 -7.47 -2.18
CA PRO A 76 17.65 -6.44 -3.15
C PRO A 76 17.15 -6.67 -4.58
N MET A 77 17.11 -7.93 -5.03
CA MET A 77 16.67 -8.23 -6.40
C MET A 77 15.18 -7.98 -6.59
N VAL A 78 14.38 -8.28 -5.58
CA VAL A 78 12.94 -8.01 -5.59
C VAL A 78 12.70 -6.50 -5.57
N ALA A 79 13.49 -5.77 -4.80
CA ALA A 79 13.40 -4.32 -4.73
C ALA A 79 13.65 -3.66 -6.09
N LEU A 80 14.63 -4.14 -6.85
CA LEU A 80 14.89 -3.62 -8.19
C LEU A 80 13.71 -3.82 -9.13
N GLY A 81 13.09 -5.00 -9.11
CA GLY A 81 11.90 -5.28 -9.91
C GLY A 81 10.73 -4.39 -9.52
N LEU A 82 10.50 -4.22 -8.22
CA LEU A 82 9.45 -3.35 -7.69
C LEU A 82 9.69 -1.88 -8.06
N ALA A 83 10.93 -1.41 -7.98
CA ALA A 83 11.28 -0.05 -8.35
C ALA A 83 10.94 0.24 -9.82
N VAL A 84 11.23 -0.70 -10.71
CA VAL A 84 10.89 -0.55 -12.14
C VAL A 84 9.38 -0.48 -12.34
N GLU A 85 8.61 -1.34 -11.66
CA GLU A 85 7.15 -1.32 -11.74
C GLU A 85 6.56 -0.02 -11.18
N LEU A 86 7.05 0.45 -10.03
CA LEU A 86 6.57 1.68 -9.41
C LEU A 86 6.89 2.92 -10.26
N MET A 87 8.03 2.93 -10.94
CA MET A 87 8.38 4.02 -11.84
C MET A 87 7.41 4.12 -13.03
N SER A 88 6.81 3.04 -13.43
CA SER A 88 5.82 3.05 -14.52
C SER A 88 4.46 3.59 -14.09
N LEU A 89 4.21 3.75 -12.80
CA LEU A 89 2.97 4.35 -12.26
C LEU A 89 3.01 5.88 -12.20
N VAL A 90 4.16 6.45 -12.42
CA VAL A 90 4.37 7.91 -12.29
C VAL A 90 4.21 8.60 -13.63
#